data_cd02939505651884676176b7d2e814ff
#
_entry.id   cd02939505651884676176b7d2e814ff
#
_cell.length_a   1.000
_cell.length_b   1.000
_cell.length_c   1.000
_cell.angle_alpha   90.00
_cell.angle_beta   90.00
_cell.angle_gamma   90.00
#
_symmetry.space_group_name_H-M   'P 1'
#
loop_
_entity.id
_entity.type
_entity.pdbx_description
1 polymer ?
#
loop_
_entity_poly.entity_id
_entity_poly.type
_entity_poly.pdbx_seq_one_letter_code
_entity_poly.pdbx_strand_id
1 'polypeptide(L)'
;MTTWLLTQRLIGQLGRMLTTCLIGAVGLGSIAVIASISGCGESSQQASGSGAVATSPVPSPDGKKVVRLNFPVAESGFDPVTAHDLYSSIIIDGIFDTILTYDYLAQPAKLVPKIATEMPVIEDGGKRWTIKLKKGVYFSPHEVFGGKKRELTANDVAYSFKRHFDDSLKPVWRFLIDGKIVGLNAWYEKGKKADGLAWDTPVEGLEVVDPYTLKISLTKPDFNFGYVLAHVAMGIVAREVVEKYPNDVQSHPVGSSAYYLKEWVRGQRIVLEKNPNWRGGIWDFKPSGKDPYDEVVVKAMQGKPLAQIDRVEFYPIEEEQTRWLAFKNKQLDVLNMPQSFIKQALPNGKMAPDLAAEGVRVQRLLDPEYTYNYFQWNDPIWGGPELHKIALRRAVAMAINRNEEIEVIRKGNAVRAEFLVPAGVAGHKADFVSNISYNPALANALLDKFGYKKGADGFRNTPVGKPFVFKYNSTPAAIEREFDELYKKNMDAISIRYEAEKEKFADAIKREKRCQIAIRGAAWIADYPDGDNFMQLLYSKNIGESNNGCYNSAVFDKLYEQSALLPDGPERDKLYLEMQKQFEADTPWALAITRYRNQMIYPWVIGYKKHPVLLSEWMYFDVNMANSGKGK
;
A
#
# COMPACT_ATOMS: atom_id res chain seq x y z
N MET A 1 -17.32 -28.52 -43.02
CA MET A 1 -18.59 -28.23 -43.72
C MET A 1 -19.68 -28.94 -42.97
N THR A 2 -20.81 -28.29 -42.78
CA THR A 2 -22.04 -28.78 -42.08
C THR A 2 -21.90 -28.98 -40.58
N THR A 3 -22.17 -27.91 -39.87
CA THR A 3 -23.06 -27.78 -38.70
C THR A 3 -22.88 -26.41 -38.06
N TRP A 4 -23.27 -25.36 -38.80
CA TRP A 4 -23.28 -23.96 -38.27
C TRP A 4 -24.47 -23.23 -38.89
N LEU A 5 -25.69 -23.61 -38.52
CA LEU A 5 -26.92 -22.94 -38.91
C LEU A 5 -28.11 -23.57 -38.16
N LEU A 6 -28.30 -23.24 -36.87
CA LEU A 6 -29.56 -23.47 -36.14
C LEU A 6 -29.46 -22.98 -34.70
N THR A 7 -29.28 -21.67 -34.48
CA THR A 7 -29.60 -21.00 -33.20
C THR A 7 -29.64 -19.46 -33.37
N GLN A 8 -30.38 -18.99 -34.37
CA GLN A 8 -30.80 -17.58 -34.47
C GLN A 8 -32.24 -17.49 -34.93
N ARG A 9 -33.18 -17.96 -34.11
CA ARG A 9 -34.61 -17.61 -34.20
C ARG A 9 -35.28 -18.03 -32.89
N LEU A 10 -35.20 -17.17 -31.86
CA LEU A 10 -36.11 -17.23 -30.71
C LEU A 10 -35.72 -16.14 -29.66
N ILE A 11 -35.57 -14.90 -30.06
CA ILE A 11 -35.69 -13.71 -29.16
C ILE A 11 -36.15 -12.56 -30.05
N GLY A 12 -37.44 -12.46 -30.27
CA GLY A 12 -38.03 -11.40 -31.04
C GLY A 12 -39.54 -11.36 -30.98
N GLN A 13 -40.10 -11.44 -29.76
CA GLN A 13 -41.52 -11.08 -29.50
C GLN A 13 -41.77 -11.11 -28.00
N LEU A 14 -41.60 -9.95 -27.34
CA LEU A 14 -42.26 -9.59 -26.06
C LEU A 14 -41.76 -8.19 -25.67
N GLY A 15 -42.29 -7.19 -26.31
CA GLY A 15 -41.96 -5.79 -26.01
C GLY A 15 -42.91 -4.83 -26.69
N ARG A 16 -44.19 -4.97 -26.46
CA ARG A 16 -45.19 -3.92 -26.73
C ARG A 16 -46.46 -4.27 -26.01
N MET A 17 -46.71 -3.62 -24.89
CA MET A 17 -48.05 -3.22 -24.38
C MET A 17 -47.86 -2.73 -22.94
N LEU A 18 -48.02 -1.45 -22.78
CA LEU A 18 -48.87 -0.77 -21.80
C LEU A 18 -48.31 0.65 -21.56
N THR A 19 -48.65 1.50 -22.47
CA THR A 19 -48.80 2.94 -22.22
C THR A 19 -50.28 3.21 -22.29
N THR A 20 -50.90 3.74 -21.25
CA THR A 20 -51.96 4.77 -21.33
C THR A 20 -52.73 4.92 -20.01
N CYS A 21 -52.88 6.21 -19.63
CA CYS A 21 -53.93 6.81 -18.76
C CYS A 21 -53.82 6.58 -17.24
N LEU A 22 -53.76 7.63 -16.40
CA LEU A 22 -54.81 8.65 -16.27
C LEU A 22 -54.31 9.90 -15.51
N ILE A 23 -54.70 11.04 -16.04
CA ILE A 23 -54.70 12.37 -15.43
C ILE A 23 -56.02 12.54 -14.65
N GLY A 24 -55.98 13.23 -13.50
CA GLY A 24 -57.16 13.70 -12.78
C GLY A 24 -56.77 14.13 -11.36
N ALA A 25 -56.51 15.34 -11.15
CA ALA A 25 -57.34 16.51 -10.82
C ALA A 25 -57.58 16.70 -9.29
N VAL A 26 -56.91 17.75 -8.76
CA VAL A 26 -57.47 18.85 -7.96
C VAL A 26 -58.26 18.55 -6.68
N GLY A 27 -57.79 19.13 -5.56
CA GLY A 27 -58.57 19.30 -4.33
C GLY A 27 -57.81 20.12 -3.27
N LEU A 28 -58.10 21.42 -3.26
CA LEU A 28 -57.75 22.38 -2.20
C LEU A 28 -58.36 22.02 -0.85
N GLY A 29 -57.64 22.29 0.22
CA GLY A 29 -58.17 22.23 1.58
C GLY A 29 -57.27 22.93 2.58
N SER A 30 -57.36 24.24 2.67
CA SER A 30 -56.78 25.07 3.74
C SER A 30 -57.62 24.92 5.00
N ILE A 31 -56.99 24.69 6.15
CA ILE A 31 -57.53 25.11 7.46
C ILE A 31 -56.39 25.59 8.32
N ALA A 32 -56.44 26.88 8.63
CA ALA A 32 -55.66 27.57 9.67
C ALA A 32 -56.33 27.37 11.02
N VAL A 33 -55.54 27.16 12.08
CA VAL A 33 -55.94 27.46 13.44
C VAL A 33 -54.82 28.20 14.18
N ILE A 34 -55.25 29.26 14.79
CA ILE A 34 -54.65 30.43 15.37
C ILE A 34 -54.12 30.14 16.78
N ALA A 35 -52.94 30.66 17.04
CA ALA A 35 -52.38 31.33 18.22
C ALA A 35 -52.94 31.04 19.64
N SER A 36 -51.98 30.88 20.56
CA SER A 36 -52.08 31.50 21.88
C SER A 36 -50.71 31.97 22.33
N ILE A 37 -50.61 33.29 22.50
CA ILE A 37 -49.52 34.07 23.06
C ILE A 37 -49.77 34.18 24.55
N SER A 38 -48.75 33.92 25.39
CA SER A 38 -48.52 34.51 26.70
C SER A 38 -47.13 34.04 27.16
N GLY A 39 -46.16 34.76 27.57
CA GLY A 39 -46.03 36.10 28.06
C GLY A 39 -44.65 36.17 28.68
N CYS A 40 -44.00 37.25 28.50
CA CYS A 40 -42.79 37.86 29.07
C CYS A 40 -42.00 37.16 30.20
N GLY A 41 -40.67 37.20 30.03
CA GLY A 41 -39.68 37.03 31.08
C GLY A 41 -38.27 37.27 30.52
N GLU A 42 -37.86 38.56 30.35
CA GLU A 42 -36.47 38.93 30.14
C GLU A 42 -35.64 38.54 31.36
N SER A 43 -34.65 37.70 31.16
CA SER A 43 -33.45 37.69 31.98
C SER A 43 -32.26 37.46 31.08
N SER A 44 -31.57 38.54 30.79
CA SER A 44 -30.24 38.55 30.18
C SER A 44 -29.26 37.80 31.09
N GLN A 45 -28.98 36.53 30.75
CA GLN A 45 -27.77 35.88 31.19
C GLN A 45 -26.85 35.73 30.00
N GLN A 46 -25.78 36.52 30.00
CA GLN A 46 -24.59 36.30 29.24
C GLN A 46 -24.07 34.89 29.56
N ALA A 47 -24.39 33.94 28.72
CA ALA A 47 -23.73 32.64 28.71
C ALA A 47 -22.39 32.81 27.99
N SER A 48 -21.33 33.07 28.74
CA SER A 48 -19.97 32.77 28.37
C SER A 48 -19.83 31.25 28.32
N GLY A 49 -20.36 30.66 27.26
CA GLY A 49 -20.19 29.24 26.97
C GLY A 49 -18.82 29.00 26.32
N SER A 50 -17.78 28.77 27.15
CA SER A 50 -16.64 27.99 26.71
C SER A 50 -17.16 26.62 26.33
N GLY A 51 -17.42 26.41 25.04
CA GLY A 51 -17.80 25.12 24.50
C GLY A 51 -16.74 24.10 24.90
N ALA A 52 -17.07 23.19 25.78
CA ALA A 52 -16.19 22.08 26.14
C ALA A 52 -15.90 21.30 24.88
N VAL A 53 -14.64 21.33 24.44
CA VAL A 53 -14.14 20.54 23.34
C VAL A 53 -14.43 19.09 23.68
N ALA A 54 -15.12 18.36 22.80
CA ALA A 54 -15.40 16.94 22.98
C ALA A 54 -14.06 16.18 22.99
N THR A 55 -13.62 15.79 24.18
CA THR A 55 -12.33 15.11 24.42
C THR A 55 -12.44 13.60 24.51
N SER A 56 -13.60 13.03 24.18
CA SER A 56 -13.88 11.61 24.33
C SER A 56 -14.48 11.00 23.06
N PRO A 57 -14.14 9.72 22.76
CA PRO A 57 -14.75 8.98 21.66
C PRO A 57 -16.25 8.75 21.91
N VAL A 58 -16.98 8.40 20.87
CA VAL A 58 -18.35 7.87 21.00
C VAL A 58 -18.30 6.61 21.88
N PRO A 59 -19.04 6.56 23.02
CA PRO A 59 -18.99 5.41 23.92
C PRO A 59 -19.39 4.12 23.23
N SER A 60 -18.68 3.03 23.54
CA SER A 60 -19.14 1.69 23.17
C SER A 60 -20.22 1.23 24.14
N PRO A 61 -21.33 0.65 23.66
CA PRO A 61 -22.42 0.18 24.53
C PRO A 61 -21.99 -0.86 25.58
N ASP A 62 -20.94 -1.63 25.28
CA ASP A 62 -20.38 -2.68 26.16
C ASP A 62 -19.20 -2.19 27.03
N GLY A 63 -18.90 -0.89 27.05
CA GLY A 63 -17.84 -0.29 27.85
C GLY A 63 -16.41 -0.60 27.38
N LYS A 64 -16.23 -1.27 26.24
CA LYS A 64 -14.94 -1.61 25.67
C LYS A 64 -14.23 -0.38 25.12
N LYS A 65 -12.89 -0.38 25.16
CA LYS A 65 -12.05 0.55 24.40
C LYS A 65 -12.13 0.17 22.92
N VAL A 66 -12.78 1.00 22.12
CA VAL A 66 -12.98 0.78 20.69
C VAL A 66 -12.27 1.85 19.87
N VAL A 67 -11.55 1.46 18.85
CA VAL A 67 -11.09 2.37 17.79
C VAL A 67 -11.82 2.06 16.48
N ARG A 68 -12.28 3.10 15.81
CA ARG A 68 -13.02 3.03 14.54
C ARG A 68 -12.20 3.64 13.42
N LEU A 69 -11.90 2.81 12.45
CA LEU A 69 -11.07 3.12 11.29
C LEU A 69 -11.86 2.90 10.00
N ASN A 70 -11.36 3.39 8.89
CA ASN A 70 -11.99 3.14 7.60
C ASN A 70 -11.01 2.58 6.57
N PHE A 71 -11.56 1.86 5.60
CA PHE A 71 -10.89 1.53 4.34
C PHE A 71 -11.58 2.26 3.18
N PRO A 72 -10.83 2.85 2.24
CA PRO A 72 -11.39 3.48 1.05
C PRO A 72 -11.79 2.46 -0.05
N VAL A 73 -11.46 1.19 0.13
CA VAL A 73 -11.77 0.08 -0.78
C VAL A 73 -12.07 -1.15 0.08
N ALA A 74 -12.94 -2.03 -0.38
CA ALA A 74 -13.22 -3.28 0.28
C ALA A 74 -12.05 -4.26 0.19
N GLU A 75 -11.92 -5.09 1.22
CA GLU A 75 -10.94 -6.17 1.36
C GLU A 75 -11.26 -7.40 0.51
N SER A 76 -10.24 -8.21 0.18
CA SER A 76 -10.42 -9.44 -0.61
C SER A 76 -10.53 -10.72 0.23
N GLY A 77 -9.90 -10.77 1.40
CA GLY A 77 -9.88 -11.93 2.31
C GLY A 77 -8.61 -11.94 3.17
N PHE A 78 -8.51 -12.89 4.12
CA PHE A 78 -7.52 -12.82 5.19
C PHE A 78 -6.60 -14.05 5.26
N ASP A 79 -6.27 -14.65 4.11
CA ASP A 79 -5.21 -15.66 4.04
C ASP A 79 -3.87 -15.01 3.62
N PRO A 80 -2.79 -15.11 4.42
CA PRO A 80 -1.49 -14.53 4.09
C PRO A 80 -0.93 -14.90 2.72
N VAL A 81 -1.23 -16.10 2.22
CA VAL A 81 -0.71 -16.60 0.94
C VAL A 81 -1.40 -15.99 -0.27
N THR A 82 -2.70 -15.67 -0.16
CA THR A 82 -3.54 -15.28 -1.30
C THR A 82 -3.90 -13.79 -1.34
N ALA A 83 -3.91 -13.12 -0.18
CA ALA A 83 -4.22 -11.71 -0.08
C ALA A 83 -3.08 -10.85 -0.66
N HIS A 84 -3.41 -9.94 -1.58
CA HIS A 84 -2.44 -9.07 -2.26
C HIS A 84 -2.79 -7.58 -2.18
N ASP A 85 -3.92 -7.23 -1.57
CA ASP A 85 -4.32 -5.84 -1.38
C ASP A 85 -3.91 -5.33 0.01
N LEU A 86 -3.66 -4.02 0.09
CA LEU A 86 -3.21 -3.35 1.30
C LEU A 86 -4.19 -3.54 2.48
N TYR A 87 -5.49 -3.51 2.23
CA TYR A 87 -6.52 -3.51 3.28
C TYR A 87 -6.68 -4.89 3.91
N SER A 88 -6.63 -5.94 3.10
CA SER A 88 -6.51 -7.32 3.58
C SER A 88 -5.23 -7.52 4.39
N SER A 89 -4.10 -7.01 3.89
CA SER A 89 -2.78 -7.10 4.56
C SER A 89 -2.76 -6.41 5.93
N ILE A 90 -3.47 -5.28 6.07
CA ILE A 90 -3.62 -4.59 7.37
C ILE A 90 -4.30 -5.50 8.40
N ILE A 91 -5.36 -6.19 8.03
CA ILE A 91 -6.08 -7.12 8.92
C ILE A 91 -5.23 -8.35 9.23
N ILE A 92 -4.55 -8.90 8.23
CA ILE A 92 -3.65 -10.05 8.37
C ILE A 92 -2.54 -9.76 9.38
N ASP A 93 -1.88 -8.59 9.31
CA ASP A 93 -0.81 -8.19 10.25
C ASP A 93 -1.32 -8.09 11.70
N GLY A 94 -2.58 -7.70 11.90
CA GLY A 94 -3.20 -7.67 13.23
C GLY A 94 -3.53 -9.05 13.80
N ILE A 95 -3.74 -10.05 12.96
CA ILE A 95 -4.17 -11.40 13.35
C ILE A 95 -2.99 -12.38 13.42
N PHE A 96 -2.09 -12.36 12.45
CA PHE A 96 -0.98 -13.31 12.32
C PHE A 96 0.32 -12.71 12.83
N ASP A 97 1.09 -13.53 13.53
CA ASP A 97 2.48 -13.20 13.82
C ASP A 97 3.40 -13.62 12.67
N THR A 98 4.42 -12.80 12.48
CA THR A 98 5.60 -13.06 11.66
C THR A 98 6.81 -13.28 12.57
N ILE A 99 7.95 -13.74 12.05
CA ILE A 99 9.17 -13.96 12.83
C ILE A 99 9.73 -12.64 13.35
N LEU A 100 9.84 -11.64 12.47
CA LEU A 100 10.29 -10.28 12.76
C LEU A 100 9.15 -9.29 12.52
N THR A 101 9.32 -8.06 13.00
CA THR A 101 8.46 -6.89 12.75
C THR A 101 9.32 -5.63 12.72
N TYR A 102 8.69 -4.46 12.76
CA TYR A 102 9.37 -3.18 12.76
C TYR A 102 9.27 -2.48 14.13
N ASP A 103 10.34 -1.77 14.50
CA ASP A 103 10.31 -0.83 15.62
C ASP A 103 9.34 0.31 15.31
N TYR A 104 8.42 0.59 16.24
CA TYR A 104 7.32 1.51 16.01
C TYR A 104 7.75 2.96 15.73
N LEU A 105 8.89 3.39 16.28
CA LEU A 105 9.36 4.77 16.16
C LEU A 105 10.63 4.94 15.30
N ALA A 106 11.37 3.87 15.04
CA ALA A 106 12.65 3.98 14.33
C ALA A 106 12.52 4.59 12.93
N GLN A 107 13.38 5.54 12.61
CA GLN A 107 13.50 6.16 11.30
C GLN A 107 14.98 6.28 10.90
N PRO A 108 15.41 5.59 9.83
CA PRO A 108 14.62 4.70 8.96
C PRO A 108 14.02 3.51 9.71
N ALA A 109 13.01 2.85 9.11
CA ALA A 109 12.34 1.69 9.71
C ALA A 109 13.34 0.57 9.99
N LYS A 110 13.29 -0.01 11.20
CA LYS A 110 14.24 -1.01 11.69
C LYS A 110 13.54 -2.30 12.07
N LEU A 111 14.08 -3.43 11.63
CA LEU A 111 13.59 -4.75 12.04
C LEU A 111 13.88 -5.03 13.52
N VAL A 112 12.89 -5.64 14.17
CA VAL A 112 12.98 -6.13 15.55
C VAL A 112 12.31 -7.50 15.68
N PRO A 113 12.63 -8.32 16.70
CA PRO A 113 11.99 -9.60 16.94
C PRO A 113 10.48 -9.46 17.25
N LYS A 114 9.60 -10.22 16.55
CA LYS A 114 8.16 -10.35 16.91
C LYS A 114 7.93 -11.62 17.72
N ILE A 115 7.98 -12.80 17.09
CA ILE A 115 7.97 -14.08 17.82
C ILE A 115 9.36 -14.70 17.98
N ALA A 116 10.37 -14.21 17.29
CA ALA A 116 11.75 -14.56 17.59
C ALA A 116 12.16 -14.02 18.97
N THR A 117 13.05 -14.72 19.69
CA THR A 117 13.60 -14.25 20.97
C THR A 117 14.59 -13.10 20.79
N GLU A 118 15.31 -13.12 19.68
CA GLU A 118 16.37 -12.18 19.29
C GLU A 118 16.43 -12.06 17.76
N MET A 119 17.20 -11.15 17.22
CA MET A 119 17.46 -11.13 15.76
C MET A 119 18.13 -12.45 15.35
N PRO A 120 17.77 -12.99 14.16
CA PRO A 120 18.37 -14.22 13.66
C PRO A 120 19.90 -14.13 13.62
N VAL A 121 20.57 -15.22 13.97
CA VAL A 121 22.03 -15.34 13.77
C VAL A 121 22.26 -15.66 12.29
N ILE A 122 23.06 -14.80 11.64
CA ILE A 122 23.36 -14.91 10.20
C ILE A 122 24.79 -15.40 10.04
N GLU A 123 24.95 -16.51 9.35
CA GLU A 123 26.23 -17.19 9.10
C GLU A 123 26.44 -17.39 7.58
N ASP A 124 27.59 -17.94 7.21
CA ASP A 124 27.96 -18.28 5.82
C ASP A 124 27.75 -17.10 4.85
N GLY A 125 28.16 -15.90 5.29
CA GLY A 125 28.06 -14.70 4.46
C GLY A 125 26.63 -14.34 4.02
N GLY A 126 25.64 -14.58 4.88
CA GLY A 126 24.23 -14.26 4.60
C GLY A 126 23.39 -15.42 4.11
N LYS A 127 23.94 -16.64 4.05
CA LYS A 127 23.20 -17.81 3.53
C LYS A 127 22.49 -18.62 4.60
N ARG A 128 22.97 -18.63 5.84
CA ARG A 128 22.37 -19.43 6.93
C ARG A 128 21.80 -18.53 8.00
N TRP A 129 20.52 -18.74 8.31
CA TRP A 129 19.75 -17.97 9.27
C TRP A 129 19.25 -18.88 10.37
N THR A 130 19.77 -18.72 11.59
CA THR A 130 19.30 -19.47 12.77
C THR A 130 18.33 -18.61 13.56
N ILE A 131 17.10 -19.10 13.72
CA ILE A 131 15.96 -18.41 14.32
C ILE A 131 15.55 -19.17 15.58
N LYS A 132 15.51 -18.47 16.72
CA LYS A 132 14.98 -18.99 17.98
C LYS A 132 13.62 -18.36 18.27
N LEU A 133 12.61 -19.16 18.51
CA LEU A 133 11.23 -18.73 18.77
C LEU A 133 10.97 -18.60 20.27
N LYS A 134 10.13 -17.64 20.64
CA LYS A 134 9.59 -17.49 21.99
C LYS A 134 8.68 -18.68 22.33
N LYS A 135 8.81 -19.22 23.52
CA LYS A 135 7.87 -20.17 24.09
C LYS A 135 6.60 -19.47 24.57
N GLY A 136 5.46 -20.19 24.64
CA GLY A 136 4.22 -19.62 25.11
C GLY A 136 3.53 -18.68 24.10
N VAL A 137 3.84 -18.80 22.82
CA VAL A 137 3.10 -18.14 21.73
C VAL A 137 1.96 -19.05 21.33
N TYR A 138 0.71 -18.63 21.56
CA TYR A 138 -0.48 -19.45 21.30
C TYR A 138 -1.35 -18.83 20.21
N PHE A 139 -1.89 -19.69 19.35
CA PHE A 139 -2.97 -19.29 18.45
C PHE A 139 -4.21 -18.82 19.20
N SER A 140 -5.00 -17.95 18.58
CA SER A 140 -6.30 -17.54 19.12
C SER A 140 -7.22 -18.75 19.30
N PRO A 141 -8.18 -18.70 20.24
CA PRO A 141 -9.11 -19.81 20.44
C PRO A 141 -9.86 -20.14 19.17
N HIS A 142 -9.92 -21.43 18.84
CA HIS A 142 -10.69 -21.93 17.71
C HIS A 142 -11.20 -23.34 18.01
N GLU A 143 -12.36 -23.70 17.47
CA GLU A 143 -13.02 -25.01 17.71
C GLU A 143 -12.14 -26.19 17.28
N VAL A 144 -11.32 -26.03 16.22
CA VAL A 144 -10.41 -27.06 15.71
C VAL A 144 -9.42 -27.56 16.78
N PHE A 145 -9.13 -26.74 17.78
CA PHE A 145 -8.21 -27.08 18.87
C PHE A 145 -8.89 -27.82 20.05
N GLY A 146 -10.19 -28.12 19.94
CA GLY A 146 -10.93 -28.87 20.96
C GLY A 146 -10.91 -28.20 22.34
N GLY A 147 -10.92 -26.86 22.41
CA GLY A 147 -10.89 -26.10 23.66
C GLY A 147 -9.49 -25.98 24.31
N LYS A 148 -8.45 -26.54 23.70
CA LYS A 148 -7.06 -26.46 24.20
C LYS A 148 -6.32 -25.28 23.60
N LYS A 149 -5.37 -24.72 24.34
CA LYS A 149 -4.40 -23.75 23.79
C LYS A 149 -3.44 -24.46 22.84
N ARG A 150 -3.33 -23.99 21.59
CA ARG A 150 -2.42 -24.50 20.57
C ARG A 150 -1.20 -23.61 20.47
N GLU A 151 -0.05 -24.11 20.92
CA GLU A 151 1.22 -23.37 20.88
C GLU A 151 1.82 -23.39 19.49
N LEU A 152 2.30 -22.23 19.02
CA LEU A 152 3.02 -22.06 17.77
C LEU A 152 4.45 -22.61 17.90
N THR A 153 4.88 -23.38 16.92
CA THR A 153 6.20 -24.02 16.88
C THR A 153 6.92 -23.77 15.54
N ALA A 154 8.17 -24.15 15.47
CA ALA A 154 8.97 -24.10 14.24
C ALA A 154 8.38 -24.93 13.08
N ASN A 155 7.60 -25.98 13.39
CA ASN A 155 6.88 -26.74 12.36
C ASN A 155 5.80 -25.90 11.68
N ASP A 156 5.12 -25.01 12.43
CA ASP A 156 4.09 -24.13 11.85
C ASP A 156 4.74 -23.08 10.93
N VAL A 157 5.94 -22.61 11.28
CA VAL A 157 6.72 -21.71 10.42
C VAL A 157 7.09 -22.43 9.11
N ALA A 158 7.69 -23.61 9.20
CA ALA A 158 8.08 -24.38 8.02
C ALA A 158 6.88 -24.73 7.13
N TYR A 159 5.74 -25.09 7.73
CA TYR A 159 4.48 -25.33 7.02
C TYR A 159 3.98 -24.07 6.31
N SER A 160 3.97 -22.91 6.98
CA SER A 160 3.53 -21.64 6.39
C SER A 160 4.36 -21.24 5.18
N PHE A 161 5.69 -21.45 5.22
CA PHE A 161 6.57 -21.21 4.07
C PHE A 161 6.26 -22.13 2.90
N LYS A 162 6.01 -23.42 3.16
CA LYS A 162 5.64 -24.39 2.12
C LYS A 162 4.33 -24.04 1.42
N ARG A 163 3.36 -23.43 2.11
CA ARG A 163 2.06 -23.05 1.53
C ARG A 163 2.18 -22.10 0.34
N HIS A 164 3.23 -21.29 0.25
CA HIS A 164 3.50 -20.44 -0.91
C HIS A 164 3.80 -21.23 -2.20
N PHE A 165 3.94 -22.55 -2.12
CA PHE A 165 4.16 -23.43 -3.28
C PHE A 165 2.93 -24.29 -3.61
N ASP A 166 1.80 -24.06 -2.95
CA ASP A 166 0.53 -24.70 -3.27
C ASP A 166 -0.16 -23.96 -4.42
N ASP A 167 -0.05 -24.47 -5.64
CA ASP A 167 -0.64 -23.86 -6.83
C ASP A 167 -2.18 -23.77 -6.75
N SER A 168 -2.85 -24.63 -5.96
CA SER A 168 -4.30 -24.58 -5.78
C SER A 168 -4.77 -23.28 -5.14
N LEU A 169 -3.91 -22.66 -4.32
CA LEU A 169 -4.15 -21.38 -3.66
C LEU A 169 -3.88 -20.17 -4.58
N LYS A 170 -3.21 -20.36 -5.72
CA LYS A 170 -2.73 -19.27 -6.58
C LYS A 170 -1.90 -18.24 -5.79
N PRO A 171 -0.81 -18.66 -5.16
CA PRO A 171 -0.03 -17.84 -4.25
C PRO A 171 0.56 -16.62 -4.96
N VAL A 172 0.30 -15.43 -4.43
CA VAL A 172 0.73 -14.16 -5.05
C VAL A 172 2.10 -13.70 -4.54
N TRP A 173 2.57 -14.25 -3.40
CA TRP A 173 3.81 -13.85 -2.71
C TRP A 173 4.93 -14.87 -2.84
N ARG A 174 4.77 -15.89 -3.67
CA ARG A 174 5.75 -16.97 -3.87
C ARG A 174 7.13 -16.43 -4.25
N PHE A 175 7.19 -15.34 -5.04
CA PHE A 175 8.43 -14.73 -5.50
C PHE A 175 9.35 -14.27 -4.34
N LEU A 176 8.82 -14.02 -3.15
CA LEU A 176 9.61 -13.66 -1.97
C LEU A 176 10.60 -14.76 -1.56
N ILE A 177 10.28 -16.02 -1.86
CA ILE A 177 11.06 -17.20 -1.43
C ILE A 177 11.37 -18.18 -2.57
N ASP A 178 10.84 -17.94 -3.77
CA ASP A 178 11.07 -18.78 -4.94
C ASP A 178 12.56 -18.78 -5.35
N GLY A 179 13.14 -19.97 -5.47
CA GLY A 179 14.57 -20.13 -5.76
C GLY A 179 15.52 -19.72 -4.64
N LYS A 180 15.02 -19.18 -3.51
CA LYS A 180 15.87 -18.65 -2.43
C LYS A 180 16.23 -19.70 -1.37
N ILE A 181 15.30 -20.59 -1.01
CA ILE A 181 15.49 -21.58 0.06
C ILE A 181 15.98 -22.91 -0.50
N VAL A 182 17.07 -23.45 0.03
CA VAL A 182 17.68 -24.70 -0.42
C VAL A 182 16.66 -25.84 -0.35
N GLY A 183 16.50 -26.57 -1.46
CA GLY A 183 15.63 -27.74 -1.54
C GLY A 183 14.12 -27.46 -1.64
N LEU A 184 13.64 -26.22 -1.40
CA LEU A 184 12.21 -25.92 -1.39
C LEU A 184 11.57 -26.07 -2.78
N ASN A 185 12.22 -25.56 -3.82
CA ASN A 185 11.75 -25.74 -5.20
C ASN A 185 11.81 -27.23 -5.63
N ALA A 186 12.84 -27.95 -5.23
CA ALA A 186 12.94 -29.40 -5.55
C ALA A 186 11.84 -30.20 -4.83
N TRP A 187 11.52 -29.86 -3.58
CA TRP A 187 10.37 -30.43 -2.86
C TRP A 187 9.05 -30.18 -3.58
N TYR A 188 8.82 -28.96 -4.03
CA TYR A 188 7.63 -28.59 -4.82
C TYR A 188 7.53 -29.36 -6.13
N GLU A 189 8.59 -29.39 -6.95
CA GLU A 189 8.62 -30.10 -8.23
C GLU A 189 8.40 -31.61 -8.07
N LYS A 190 8.91 -32.20 -6.99
CA LYS A 190 8.66 -33.59 -6.64
C LYS A 190 7.18 -33.83 -6.31
N GLY A 191 6.57 -32.96 -5.50
CA GLY A 191 5.15 -33.05 -5.15
C GLY A 191 4.24 -32.90 -6.36
N LYS A 192 4.54 -31.96 -7.25
CA LYS A 192 3.80 -31.72 -8.49
C LYS A 192 3.80 -32.97 -9.41
N LYS A 193 4.91 -33.71 -9.45
CA LYS A 193 5.01 -34.97 -10.23
C LYS A 193 4.29 -36.16 -9.56
N ALA A 194 4.11 -36.10 -8.24
CA ALA A 194 3.50 -37.16 -7.43
C ALA A 194 2.00 -36.94 -7.18
N ASP A 195 1.37 -35.99 -7.90
CA ASP A 195 -0.05 -35.63 -7.75
C ASP A 195 -0.44 -35.17 -6.32
N GLY A 196 0.47 -34.44 -5.66
CA GLY A 196 0.22 -33.80 -4.38
C GLY A 196 1.49 -33.43 -3.62
N LEU A 197 1.42 -32.33 -2.84
CA LEU A 197 2.53 -31.87 -2.02
C LEU A 197 2.71 -32.74 -0.78
N ALA A 198 3.90 -33.27 -0.57
CA ALA A 198 4.24 -34.10 0.58
C ALA A 198 4.56 -33.22 1.79
N TRP A 199 3.52 -32.68 2.45
CA TRP A 199 3.62 -31.67 3.53
C TRP A 199 4.55 -32.08 4.68
N ASP A 200 4.60 -33.36 5.02
CA ASP A 200 5.41 -33.90 6.12
C ASP A 200 6.87 -34.21 5.70
N THR A 201 7.17 -34.15 4.41
CA THR A 201 8.55 -34.35 3.96
C THR A 201 9.42 -33.14 4.31
N PRO A 202 10.54 -33.32 5.01
CA PRO A 202 11.46 -32.25 5.32
C PRO A 202 12.00 -31.56 4.06
N VAL A 203 12.26 -30.25 4.17
CA VAL A 203 12.97 -29.44 3.17
C VAL A 203 14.32 -29.10 3.74
N GLU A 204 15.40 -29.40 3.01
CA GLU A 204 16.79 -29.22 3.47
C GLU A 204 17.05 -27.81 4.04
N GLY A 205 16.58 -26.79 3.34
CA GLY A 205 16.74 -25.40 3.74
C GLY A 205 15.72 -24.89 4.76
N LEU A 206 14.83 -25.73 5.28
CA LEU A 206 13.89 -25.43 6.37
C LEU A 206 14.05 -26.48 7.48
N GLU A 207 15.21 -26.45 8.15
CA GLU A 207 15.56 -27.42 9.19
C GLU A 207 14.90 -27.05 10.53
N VAL A 208 13.91 -27.83 10.96
CA VAL A 208 13.32 -27.74 12.29
C VAL A 208 14.22 -28.53 13.25
N VAL A 209 15.07 -27.83 13.99
CA VAL A 209 16.03 -28.43 14.94
C VAL A 209 15.32 -28.95 16.18
N ASP A 210 14.41 -28.14 16.70
CA ASP A 210 13.53 -28.44 17.83
C ASP A 210 12.26 -27.57 17.71
N PRO A 211 11.23 -27.73 18.59
CA PRO A 211 9.99 -26.95 18.48
C PRO A 211 10.16 -25.42 18.46
N TYR A 212 11.29 -24.90 18.89
CA TYR A 212 11.55 -23.46 19.02
C TYR A 212 12.79 -22.99 18.26
N THR A 213 13.42 -23.86 17.47
CA THR A 213 14.60 -23.53 16.68
C THR A 213 14.42 -23.94 15.23
N LEU A 214 14.45 -22.96 14.33
CA LEU A 214 14.42 -23.14 12.88
C LEU A 214 15.73 -22.63 12.28
N LYS A 215 16.35 -23.41 11.41
CA LYS A 215 17.44 -22.95 10.54
C LYS A 215 16.93 -22.84 9.09
N ILE A 216 17.19 -21.68 8.47
CA ILE A 216 16.89 -21.45 7.07
C ILE A 216 18.20 -21.34 6.31
N SER A 217 18.39 -22.19 5.29
CA SER A 217 19.54 -22.15 4.40
C SER A 217 19.14 -21.60 3.03
N LEU A 218 19.82 -20.53 2.61
CA LEU A 218 19.56 -19.85 1.34
C LEU A 218 20.53 -20.34 0.25
N THR A 219 20.06 -20.35 -0.99
CA THR A 219 20.84 -20.74 -2.18
C THR A 219 21.96 -19.72 -2.47
N LYS A 220 21.73 -18.45 -2.13
CA LYS A 220 22.66 -17.33 -2.29
C LYS A 220 22.63 -16.45 -1.06
N PRO A 221 23.65 -15.63 -0.79
CA PRO A 221 23.57 -14.58 0.23
C PRO A 221 22.37 -13.68 -0.02
N ASP A 222 21.58 -13.42 1.03
CA ASP A 222 20.47 -12.46 0.97
C ASP A 222 20.35 -11.78 2.33
N PHE A 223 20.93 -10.58 2.46
CA PHE A 223 20.87 -9.80 3.70
C PHE A 223 19.49 -9.14 3.91
N ASN A 224 18.69 -9.03 2.84
CA ASN A 224 17.32 -8.52 2.89
C ASN A 224 16.30 -9.60 3.28
N PHE A 225 16.72 -10.86 3.47
CA PHE A 225 15.83 -11.95 3.88
C PHE A 225 15.14 -11.69 5.23
N GLY A 226 15.72 -10.86 6.09
CA GLY A 226 15.06 -10.36 7.30
C GLY A 226 13.74 -9.63 7.02
N TYR A 227 13.63 -8.89 5.93
CA TYR A 227 12.38 -8.25 5.51
C TYR A 227 11.34 -9.28 5.06
N VAL A 228 11.76 -10.37 4.42
CA VAL A 228 10.87 -11.50 4.11
C VAL A 228 10.31 -12.10 5.41
N LEU A 229 11.16 -12.28 6.44
CA LEU A 229 10.74 -12.79 7.75
C LEU A 229 9.78 -11.85 8.51
N ALA A 230 9.71 -10.58 8.14
CA ALA A 230 8.79 -9.59 8.69
C ALA A 230 7.57 -9.35 7.79
N HIS A 231 7.57 -9.84 6.55
CA HIS A 231 6.53 -9.56 5.58
C HIS A 231 5.22 -10.26 5.97
N VAL A 232 4.12 -9.53 5.86
CA VAL A 232 2.77 -10.00 6.26
C VAL A 232 2.35 -11.30 5.58
N ALA A 233 2.80 -11.54 4.36
CA ALA A 233 2.57 -12.80 3.64
C ALA A 233 3.21 -14.02 4.32
N MET A 234 4.25 -13.82 5.14
CA MET A 234 4.87 -14.87 5.95
C MET A 234 4.16 -15.07 7.31
N GLY A 235 2.94 -14.58 7.45
CA GLY A 235 2.09 -14.81 8.61
C GLY A 235 1.93 -16.31 8.89
N ILE A 236 2.16 -16.71 10.14
CA ILE A 236 2.22 -18.12 10.53
C ILE A 236 0.81 -18.65 10.81
N VAL A 237 0.45 -19.72 10.15
CA VAL A 237 -0.87 -20.38 10.25
C VAL A 237 -0.78 -21.73 10.95
N ALA A 238 -1.85 -22.13 11.62
CA ALA A 238 -2.01 -23.48 12.16
C ALA A 238 -2.49 -24.42 11.05
N ARG A 239 -1.76 -25.53 10.84
CA ARG A 239 -2.08 -26.51 9.80
C ARG A 239 -3.49 -27.08 9.96
N GLU A 240 -3.92 -27.34 11.17
CA GLU A 240 -5.23 -27.90 11.49
C GLU A 240 -6.40 -27.01 11.03
N VAL A 241 -6.19 -25.69 11.03
CA VAL A 241 -7.19 -24.72 10.51
C VAL A 241 -7.25 -24.80 8.99
N VAL A 242 -6.08 -24.83 8.33
CA VAL A 242 -6.00 -24.94 6.87
C VAL A 242 -6.63 -26.24 6.37
N GLU A 243 -6.35 -27.36 7.03
CA GLU A 243 -6.92 -28.67 6.69
C GLU A 243 -8.43 -28.73 6.90
N LYS A 244 -8.95 -28.00 7.89
CA LYS A 244 -10.40 -27.93 8.14
C LYS A 244 -11.13 -27.09 7.09
N TYR A 245 -10.50 -26.03 6.59
CA TYR A 245 -11.10 -25.08 5.63
C TYR A 245 -10.27 -24.94 4.35
N PRO A 246 -9.96 -26.03 3.63
CA PRO A 246 -8.98 -26.02 2.54
C PRO A 246 -9.32 -25.04 1.39
N ASN A 247 -10.62 -24.76 1.19
CA ASN A 247 -11.12 -23.88 0.14
C ASN A 247 -11.54 -22.50 0.64
N ASP A 248 -11.46 -22.23 1.95
CA ASP A 248 -11.95 -20.97 2.54
C ASP A 248 -11.14 -20.52 3.77
N VAL A 249 -9.83 -20.73 3.75
CA VAL A 249 -8.90 -20.24 4.80
C VAL A 249 -9.04 -18.73 4.99
N GLN A 250 -9.28 -18.00 3.90
CA GLN A 250 -9.44 -16.55 3.91
C GLN A 250 -10.56 -16.01 4.80
N SER A 251 -11.59 -16.82 5.08
CA SER A 251 -12.71 -16.47 5.96
C SER A 251 -12.54 -16.99 7.39
N HIS A 252 -11.51 -17.80 7.63
CA HIS A 252 -11.20 -18.41 8.92
C HIS A 252 -9.76 -18.10 9.37
N PRO A 253 -9.37 -16.81 9.47
CA PRO A 253 -8.03 -16.44 9.87
C PRO A 253 -7.82 -16.70 11.37
N VAL A 254 -6.94 -17.65 11.70
CA VAL A 254 -6.56 -18.00 13.08
C VAL A 254 -5.06 -17.80 13.24
N GLY A 255 -4.69 -16.72 13.89
CA GLY A 255 -3.29 -16.35 14.13
C GLY A 255 -2.95 -16.28 15.62
N SER A 256 -1.72 -15.90 15.93
CA SER A 256 -1.18 -15.81 17.29
C SER A 256 -0.92 -14.36 17.75
N SER A 257 -1.25 -13.36 16.90
CA SER A 257 -1.05 -11.95 17.23
C SER A 257 -2.08 -11.45 18.25
N ALA A 258 -2.02 -10.15 18.58
CA ALA A 258 -2.77 -9.55 19.67
C ALA A 258 -4.28 -9.51 19.44
N TYR A 259 -4.72 -9.69 18.22
CA TYR A 259 -6.15 -9.65 17.87
C TYR A 259 -6.55 -10.89 17.07
N TYR A 260 -7.86 -11.18 17.06
CA TYR A 260 -8.48 -12.22 16.23
C TYR A 260 -9.71 -11.64 15.54
N LEU A 261 -10.10 -12.25 14.41
CA LEU A 261 -11.30 -11.86 13.68
C LEU A 261 -12.54 -12.28 14.47
N LYS A 262 -13.33 -11.30 14.92
CA LYS A 262 -14.60 -11.51 15.61
C LYS A 262 -15.78 -11.56 14.67
N GLU A 263 -15.78 -10.66 13.68
CA GLU A 263 -16.87 -10.51 12.72
C GLU A 263 -16.32 -10.00 11.40
N TRP A 264 -16.82 -10.53 10.32
CA TRP A 264 -16.58 -10.02 8.98
C TRP A 264 -17.83 -10.01 8.14
N VAL A 265 -18.36 -8.83 7.88
CA VAL A 265 -19.42 -8.61 6.89
C VAL A 265 -18.75 -7.98 5.68
N ARG A 266 -18.49 -8.78 4.67
CA ARG A 266 -17.68 -8.43 3.50
C ARG A 266 -18.10 -7.09 2.89
N GLY A 267 -17.14 -6.17 2.74
CA GLY A 267 -17.36 -4.84 2.19
C GLY A 267 -18.20 -3.90 3.06
N GLN A 268 -18.52 -4.26 4.31
CA GLN A 268 -19.34 -3.46 5.22
C GLN A 268 -18.67 -3.21 6.57
N ARG A 269 -18.17 -4.26 7.21
CA ARG A 269 -17.60 -4.16 8.55
C ARG A 269 -16.67 -5.31 8.88
N ILE A 270 -15.53 -4.98 9.47
CA ILE A 270 -14.60 -5.95 10.04
C ILE A 270 -14.40 -5.60 11.52
N VAL A 271 -14.52 -6.57 12.39
CA VAL A 271 -14.33 -6.42 13.84
C VAL A 271 -13.23 -7.35 14.31
N LEU A 272 -12.19 -6.76 14.87
CA LEU A 272 -11.15 -7.49 15.59
C LEU A 272 -11.31 -7.29 17.09
N GLU A 273 -11.15 -8.35 17.88
CA GLU A 273 -11.10 -8.30 19.33
C GLU A 273 -9.77 -8.84 19.85
N LYS A 274 -9.40 -8.47 21.08
CA LYS A 274 -8.19 -8.97 21.75
C LYS A 274 -8.16 -10.49 21.79
N ASN A 275 -7.05 -11.08 21.37
CA ASN A 275 -6.78 -12.51 21.51
C ASN A 275 -6.49 -12.84 22.99
N PRO A 276 -7.36 -13.62 23.67
CA PRO A 276 -7.17 -13.95 25.08
C PRO A 276 -5.96 -14.84 25.34
N ASN A 277 -5.41 -15.47 24.30
CA ASN A 277 -4.20 -16.29 24.37
C ASN A 277 -2.92 -15.51 24.05
N TRP A 278 -3.04 -14.21 23.70
CA TRP A 278 -1.87 -13.43 23.32
C TRP A 278 -0.88 -13.27 24.47
N ARG A 279 0.40 -13.39 24.16
CA ARG A 279 1.51 -13.40 25.12
C ARG A 279 1.75 -12.09 25.86
N GLY A 280 1.07 -10.99 25.45
CA GLY A 280 1.32 -9.66 25.99
C GLY A 280 2.59 -9.03 25.42
N GLY A 281 2.92 -7.87 25.94
CA GLY A 281 4.11 -7.09 25.63
C GLY A 281 4.06 -5.75 26.33
N ILE A 282 5.21 -5.11 26.47
CA ILE A 282 5.35 -3.77 27.06
C ILE A 282 5.80 -2.81 25.97
N TRP A 283 5.22 -1.62 25.97
CA TRP A 283 5.59 -0.53 25.10
C TRP A 283 6.94 0.04 25.58
N ASP A 284 8.03 -0.21 24.86
CA ASP A 284 9.38 0.25 25.18
C ASP A 284 10.14 0.63 23.91
N PHE A 285 9.65 1.68 23.22
CA PHE A 285 10.28 2.23 22.03
C PHE A 285 10.99 3.54 22.36
N LYS A 286 12.04 3.85 21.60
CA LYS A 286 12.84 5.06 21.77
C LYS A 286 12.50 6.08 20.68
N PRO A 287 12.55 7.38 20.97
CA PRO A 287 12.38 8.40 19.96
C PRO A 287 13.38 8.21 18.82
N SER A 288 12.94 8.39 17.58
CA SER A 288 13.83 8.31 16.40
C SER A 288 14.86 9.44 16.33
N GLY A 289 14.62 10.55 17.04
CA GLY A 289 15.38 11.79 16.89
C GLY A 289 15.13 12.53 15.57
N LYS A 290 14.20 12.05 14.75
CA LYS A 290 13.83 12.65 13.45
C LYS A 290 12.51 13.41 13.50
N ASP A 291 11.61 13.02 14.41
CA ASP A 291 10.28 13.59 14.57
C ASP A 291 10.08 14.04 16.04
N PRO A 292 9.94 15.35 16.32
CA PRO A 292 9.70 15.83 17.67
C PRO A 292 8.44 15.24 18.34
N TYR A 293 7.49 14.75 17.55
CA TYR A 293 6.28 14.12 18.08
C TYR A 293 6.56 12.77 18.76
N ASP A 294 7.69 12.12 18.47
CA ASP A 294 8.10 10.87 19.12
C ASP A 294 8.19 11.02 20.65
N GLU A 295 8.68 12.16 21.13
CA GLU A 295 8.76 12.44 22.57
C GLU A 295 7.38 12.49 23.25
N VAL A 296 6.38 13.03 22.53
CA VAL A 296 4.99 13.06 23.00
C VAL A 296 4.43 11.63 23.09
N VAL A 297 4.71 10.80 22.06
CA VAL A 297 4.28 9.40 22.02
C VAL A 297 4.94 8.61 23.14
N VAL A 298 6.26 8.72 23.31
CA VAL A 298 7.03 8.04 24.37
C VAL A 298 6.50 8.45 25.75
N LYS A 299 6.35 9.74 26.02
CA LYS A 299 5.80 10.23 27.31
C LYS A 299 4.42 9.64 27.60
N ALA A 300 3.60 9.46 26.59
CA ALA A 300 2.24 8.96 26.73
C ALA A 300 2.16 7.44 26.90
N MET A 301 3.09 6.67 26.30
CA MET A 301 2.96 5.22 26.14
C MET A 301 4.02 4.39 26.87
N GLN A 302 5.18 4.95 27.21
CA GLN A 302 6.29 4.24 27.83
C GLN A 302 5.86 3.40 29.04
N GLY A 303 6.24 2.12 29.06
CA GLY A 303 5.95 1.19 30.14
C GLY A 303 4.52 0.65 30.22
N LYS A 304 3.62 1.13 29.34
CA LYS A 304 2.26 0.59 29.25
C LYS A 304 2.24 -0.78 28.54
N PRO A 305 1.24 -1.63 28.80
CA PRO A 305 1.03 -2.82 28.00
C PRO A 305 0.78 -2.45 26.53
N LEU A 306 1.24 -3.28 25.59
CA LEU A 306 0.82 -3.23 24.20
C LEU A 306 -0.65 -3.67 24.05
N ALA A 307 -1.28 -3.40 22.91
CA ALA A 307 -2.64 -3.79 22.58
C ALA A 307 -3.66 -3.36 23.65
N GLN A 308 -3.69 -2.06 23.99
CA GLN A 308 -4.62 -1.54 25.01
C GLN A 308 -6.06 -1.45 24.52
N ILE A 309 -6.30 -1.42 23.20
CA ILE A 309 -7.61 -1.34 22.58
C ILE A 309 -8.29 -2.71 22.66
N ASP A 310 -9.55 -2.77 23.13
CA ASP A 310 -10.28 -4.04 23.27
C ASP A 310 -10.89 -4.52 21.94
N ARG A 311 -11.30 -3.55 21.09
CA ARG A 311 -11.92 -3.81 19.80
C ARG A 311 -11.47 -2.81 18.75
N VAL A 312 -11.13 -3.31 17.56
CA VAL A 312 -10.84 -2.50 16.39
C VAL A 312 -11.93 -2.75 15.34
N GLU A 313 -12.56 -1.69 14.89
CA GLU A 313 -13.63 -1.75 13.90
C GLU A 313 -13.20 -1.05 12.62
N PHE A 314 -13.29 -1.73 11.48
CA PHE A 314 -13.03 -1.16 10.17
C PHE A 314 -14.32 -1.08 9.37
N TYR A 315 -14.52 0.07 8.72
CA TYR A 315 -15.65 0.34 7.86
C TYR A 315 -15.14 0.65 6.44
N PRO A 316 -15.34 -0.25 5.47
CA PRO A 316 -15.14 0.08 4.05
C PRO A 316 -16.10 1.17 3.63
N ILE A 317 -15.58 2.35 3.27
CA ILE A 317 -16.36 3.51 2.82
C ILE A 317 -15.65 4.07 1.58
N GLU A 318 -16.12 3.75 0.39
CA GLU A 318 -15.44 4.07 -0.87
C GLU A 318 -15.56 5.55 -1.24
N GLU A 319 -16.71 6.17 -0.93
CA GLU A 319 -16.99 7.57 -1.23
C GLU A 319 -16.23 8.54 -0.32
N GLU A 320 -15.43 9.45 -0.91
CA GLU A 320 -14.61 10.43 -0.16
C GLU A 320 -15.44 11.36 0.72
N GLN A 321 -16.58 11.84 0.23
CA GLN A 321 -17.46 12.72 0.99
C GLN A 321 -18.06 11.99 2.19
N THR A 322 -18.48 10.75 2.01
CA THR A 322 -19.03 9.92 3.11
C THR A 322 -17.98 9.68 4.19
N ARG A 323 -16.72 9.36 3.82
CA ARG A 323 -15.61 9.23 4.78
C ARG A 323 -15.38 10.53 5.54
N TRP A 324 -15.34 11.65 4.84
CA TRP A 324 -15.16 12.97 5.43
C TRP A 324 -16.26 13.28 6.45
N LEU A 325 -17.53 13.06 6.09
CA LEU A 325 -18.66 13.29 6.98
C LEU A 325 -18.66 12.33 8.18
N ALA A 326 -18.32 11.04 7.97
CA ALA A 326 -18.20 10.09 9.07
C ALA A 326 -17.14 10.53 10.11
N PHE A 327 -16.00 11.05 9.66
CA PHE A 327 -14.99 11.62 10.55
C PHE A 327 -15.53 12.87 11.26
N LYS A 328 -16.10 13.84 10.56
CA LYS A 328 -16.70 15.06 11.15
C LYS A 328 -17.78 14.73 12.18
N ASN A 329 -18.52 13.66 11.99
CA ASN A 329 -19.54 13.18 12.92
C ASN A 329 -18.98 12.26 14.04
N LYS A 330 -17.65 12.14 14.15
CA LYS A 330 -16.96 11.33 15.19
C LYS A 330 -17.28 9.83 15.11
N GLN A 331 -17.70 9.35 13.93
CA GLN A 331 -17.91 7.94 13.67
C GLN A 331 -16.60 7.20 13.34
N LEU A 332 -15.54 7.95 13.04
CA LEU A 332 -14.18 7.47 12.82
C LEU A 332 -13.24 8.21 13.77
N ASP A 333 -12.29 7.50 14.35
CA ASP A 333 -11.33 8.07 15.32
C ASP A 333 -10.04 8.55 14.62
N VAL A 334 -9.69 7.90 13.52
CA VAL A 334 -8.57 8.26 12.64
C VAL A 334 -9.04 8.21 11.19
N LEU A 335 -8.65 9.19 10.39
CA LEU A 335 -8.97 9.26 8.97
C LEU A 335 -7.73 9.56 8.13
N ASN A 336 -7.43 8.72 7.15
CA ASN A 336 -6.57 9.13 6.03
C ASN A 336 -7.35 10.13 5.17
N MET A 337 -6.90 11.39 5.23
CA MET A 337 -7.62 12.52 4.64
C MET A 337 -7.86 12.31 3.13
N PRO A 338 -9.11 12.34 2.68
CA PRO A 338 -9.40 12.24 1.25
C PRO A 338 -8.84 13.45 0.48
N GLN A 339 -8.31 13.21 -0.70
CA GLN A 339 -7.61 14.25 -1.48
C GLN A 339 -8.49 15.46 -1.80
N SER A 340 -9.78 15.25 -2.09
CA SER A 340 -10.73 16.32 -2.39
C SER A 340 -10.94 17.31 -1.24
N PHE A 341 -10.69 16.89 0.00
CA PHE A 341 -10.93 17.70 1.21
C PHE A 341 -9.67 18.34 1.80
N ILE A 342 -8.48 18.12 1.21
CA ILE A 342 -7.21 18.63 1.74
C ILE A 342 -7.24 20.15 1.91
N LYS A 343 -7.70 20.92 0.91
CA LYS A 343 -7.78 22.39 1.00
C LYS A 343 -8.81 22.87 2.01
N GLN A 344 -9.86 22.10 2.26
CA GLN A 344 -10.87 22.41 3.29
C GLN A 344 -10.34 22.10 4.69
N ALA A 345 -9.69 20.97 4.87
CA ALA A 345 -9.16 20.54 6.17
C ALA A 345 -7.87 21.27 6.56
N LEU A 346 -7.05 21.63 5.57
CA LEU A 346 -5.76 22.30 5.75
C LEU A 346 -5.66 23.56 4.87
N PRO A 347 -6.50 24.57 5.07
CA PRO A 347 -6.38 25.84 4.35
C PRO A 347 -5.00 26.46 4.61
N ASN A 348 -4.27 26.75 3.53
CA ASN A 348 -2.88 27.25 3.59
C ASN A 348 -1.93 26.36 4.42
N GLY A 349 -2.16 25.04 4.42
CA GLY A 349 -1.35 24.06 5.14
C GLY A 349 -1.55 24.01 6.66
N LYS A 350 -2.50 24.77 7.19
CA LYS A 350 -2.85 24.80 8.64
C LYS A 350 -4.20 24.13 8.86
N MET A 351 -4.38 23.50 10.04
CA MET A 351 -5.65 22.90 10.41
C MET A 351 -6.80 23.93 10.37
N ALA A 352 -7.93 23.56 9.77
CA ALA A 352 -9.13 24.39 9.74
C ALA A 352 -9.58 24.72 11.18
N PRO A 353 -10.08 25.97 11.43
CA PRO A 353 -10.38 26.43 12.79
C PRO A 353 -11.36 25.54 13.57
N ASP A 354 -12.38 24.99 12.90
CA ASP A 354 -13.36 24.09 13.50
C ASP A 354 -12.73 22.79 13.99
N LEU A 355 -11.87 22.17 13.17
CA LEU A 355 -11.14 20.95 13.51
C LEU A 355 -10.09 21.20 14.59
N ALA A 356 -9.39 22.34 14.52
CA ALA A 356 -8.42 22.75 15.54
C ALA A 356 -9.11 22.98 16.90
N ALA A 357 -10.29 23.59 16.91
CA ALA A 357 -11.09 23.78 18.12
C ALA A 357 -11.53 22.45 18.76
N GLU A 358 -11.73 21.40 17.95
CA GLU A 358 -12.01 20.04 18.42
C GLU A 358 -10.75 19.28 18.87
N GLY A 359 -9.57 19.89 18.80
CA GLY A 359 -8.29 19.27 19.16
C GLY A 359 -7.81 18.22 18.15
N VAL A 360 -8.39 18.21 16.94
CA VAL A 360 -7.92 17.32 15.86
C VAL A 360 -6.50 17.70 15.49
N ARG A 361 -5.64 16.70 15.40
CA ARG A 361 -4.27 16.86 14.89
C ARG A 361 -4.11 16.19 13.53
N VAL A 362 -3.15 16.65 12.76
CA VAL A 362 -2.74 15.98 11.52
C VAL A 362 -1.32 15.46 11.67
N GLN A 363 -1.11 14.22 11.28
CA GLN A 363 0.22 13.69 11.00
C GLN A 363 0.39 13.64 9.50
N ARG A 364 1.39 14.38 9.00
CA ARG A 364 1.74 14.41 7.58
C ARG A 364 3.09 13.74 7.41
N LEU A 365 3.13 12.69 6.58
CA LEU A 365 4.37 11.99 6.26
C LEU A 365 4.44 11.73 4.75
N LEU A 366 5.65 11.65 4.21
CA LEU A 366 5.86 11.13 2.87
C LEU A 366 5.68 9.61 2.92
N ASP A 367 4.88 9.07 2.02
CA ASP A 367 4.84 7.63 1.82
C ASP A 367 6.18 7.15 1.27
N PRO A 368 6.67 5.96 1.64
CA PRO A 368 7.85 5.37 1.04
C PRO A 368 7.51 4.84 -0.36
N GLU A 369 7.24 5.77 -1.27
CA GLU A 369 6.78 5.52 -2.63
C GLU A 369 7.30 6.55 -3.60
N TYR A 370 7.16 6.28 -4.88
CA TYR A 370 7.14 7.28 -5.92
C TYR A 370 6.21 6.90 -7.08
N THR A 371 5.81 7.89 -7.84
CA THR A 371 5.15 7.71 -9.14
C THR A 371 6.12 7.98 -10.26
N TYR A 372 5.88 7.40 -11.43
CA TYR A 372 6.71 7.58 -12.61
C TYR A 372 5.92 7.33 -13.89
N ASN A 373 6.43 7.83 -15.02
CA ASN A 373 5.94 7.45 -16.34
C ASN A 373 7.04 6.65 -17.03
N TYR A 374 6.79 5.37 -17.34
CA TYR A 374 7.77 4.56 -18.04
C TYR A 374 7.62 4.70 -19.57
N PHE A 375 8.72 4.51 -20.27
CA PHE A 375 8.81 4.36 -21.71
C PHE A 375 9.14 2.90 -22.00
N GLN A 376 8.30 2.23 -22.80
CA GLN A 376 8.50 0.82 -23.11
C GLN A 376 9.83 0.62 -23.84
N TRP A 377 10.73 -0.17 -23.26
CA TRP A 377 12.09 -0.35 -23.78
C TRP A 377 12.16 -1.07 -25.12
N ASN A 378 11.16 -1.91 -25.44
CA ASN A 378 11.06 -2.63 -26.70
C ASN A 378 10.29 -1.88 -27.79
N ASP A 379 9.76 -0.68 -27.46
CA ASP A 379 9.02 0.14 -28.43
C ASP A 379 9.97 0.69 -29.51
N PRO A 380 9.60 0.64 -30.79
CA PRO A 380 10.47 1.07 -31.88
C PRO A 380 10.81 2.56 -31.87
N ILE A 381 9.98 3.40 -31.24
CA ILE A 381 10.17 4.86 -31.16
C ILE A 381 10.79 5.25 -29.81
N TRP A 382 10.23 4.73 -28.73
CA TRP A 382 10.58 5.13 -27.35
C TRP A 382 11.71 4.29 -26.74
N GLY A 383 11.86 3.03 -27.15
CA GLY A 383 12.73 2.06 -26.50
C GLY A 383 14.15 1.98 -27.07
N GLY A 384 15.03 1.37 -26.28
CA GLY A 384 16.42 1.08 -26.68
C GLY A 384 17.46 2.11 -26.26
N PRO A 385 18.74 1.75 -26.42
CA PRO A 385 19.89 2.54 -25.95
C PRO A 385 20.40 3.57 -26.96
N GLU A 386 19.76 3.72 -28.12
CA GLU A 386 20.20 4.62 -29.17
C GLU A 386 20.08 6.09 -28.71
N LEU A 387 21.14 6.89 -28.92
CA LEU A 387 21.24 8.26 -28.40
C LEU A 387 20.07 9.16 -28.78
N HIS A 388 19.51 9.02 -30.00
CA HIS A 388 18.35 9.83 -30.39
C HIS A 388 17.08 9.43 -29.60
N LYS A 389 16.90 8.15 -29.27
CA LYS A 389 15.77 7.71 -28.44
C LYS A 389 15.93 8.10 -26.97
N ILE A 390 17.16 8.02 -26.44
CA ILE A 390 17.47 8.58 -25.10
C ILE A 390 17.15 10.08 -25.09
N ALA A 391 17.58 10.82 -26.11
CA ALA A 391 17.29 12.24 -26.22
C ALA A 391 15.77 12.54 -26.26
N LEU A 392 14.99 11.71 -26.96
CA LEU A 392 13.54 11.82 -27.00
C LEU A 392 12.92 11.63 -25.61
N ARG A 393 13.24 10.52 -24.92
CA ARG A 393 12.73 10.25 -23.57
C ARG A 393 13.12 11.35 -22.58
N ARG A 394 14.38 11.79 -22.63
CA ARG A 394 14.88 12.86 -21.78
C ARG A 394 14.19 14.20 -22.05
N ALA A 395 13.96 14.53 -23.31
CA ALA A 395 13.22 15.74 -23.68
C ALA A 395 11.78 15.71 -23.16
N VAL A 396 11.10 14.58 -23.27
CA VAL A 396 9.76 14.39 -22.69
C VAL A 396 9.78 14.53 -21.17
N ALA A 397 10.72 13.87 -20.50
CA ALA A 397 10.85 13.97 -19.04
C ALA A 397 11.10 15.42 -18.58
N MET A 398 11.91 16.19 -19.33
CA MET A 398 12.18 17.60 -19.08
C MET A 398 11.02 18.53 -19.46
N ALA A 399 10.10 18.10 -20.31
CA ALA A 399 8.94 18.89 -20.71
C ALA A 399 7.77 18.76 -19.72
N ILE A 400 7.69 17.68 -18.96
CA ILE A 400 6.59 17.47 -18.01
C ILE A 400 6.78 18.34 -16.76
N ASN A 401 5.82 19.25 -16.53
CA ASN A 401 5.83 20.18 -15.39
C ASN A 401 5.35 19.50 -14.11
N ARG A 402 6.26 18.91 -13.33
CA ARG A 402 5.92 18.24 -12.06
C ARG A 402 5.45 19.20 -10.98
N ASN A 403 5.88 20.48 -11.01
CA ASN A 403 5.37 21.47 -10.07
C ASN A 403 3.88 21.75 -10.32
N GLU A 404 3.47 21.83 -11.60
CA GLU A 404 2.05 21.98 -11.94
C GLU A 404 1.24 20.75 -11.54
N GLU A 405 1.77 19.54 -11.74
CA GLU A 405 1.16 18.31 -11.22
C GLU A 405 0.93 18.40 -9.69
N ILE A 406 1.96 18.80 -8.94
CA ILE A 406 1.90 18.92 -7.47
C ILE A 406 0.86 19.96 -7.07
N GLU A 407 0.91 21.16 -7.62
CA GLU A 407 0.06 22.27 -7.17
C GLU A 407 -1.40 22.14 -7.64
N VAL A 408 -1.61 21.73 -8.90
CA VAL A 408 -2.95 21.71 -9.50
C VAL A 408 -3.64 20.37 -9.26
N ILE A 409 -3.02 19.25 -9.65
CA ILE A 409 -3.66 17.92 -9.59
C ILE A 409 -3.58 17.36 -8.17
N ARG A 410 -2.41 17.44 -7.52
CA ARG A 410 -2.19 16.91 -6.17
C ARG A 410 -2.54 17.89 -5.05
N LYS A 411 -2.98 19.12 -5.39
CA LYS A 411 -3.40 20.15 -4.41
C LYS A 411 -2.32 20.47 -3.35
N GLY A 412 -1.03 20.43 -3.73
CA GLY A 412 0.11 20.60 -2.82
C GLY A 412 0.42 19.39 -1.94
N ASN A 413 -0.17 18.22 -2.24
CA ASN A 413 -0.01 17.01 -1.40
C ASN A 413 1.03 16.02 -1.95
N ALA A 414 2.10 16.54 -2.51
CA ALA A 414 3.23 15.75 -3.00
C ALA A 414 4.50 16.58 -3.00
N VAL A 415 5.63 15.91 -3.16
CA VAL A 415 6.93 16.51 -3.46
C VAL A 415 7.50 15.83 -4.70
N ARG A 416 8.45 16.48 -5.36
CA ARG A 416 9.16 15.88 -6.48
C ARG A 416 10.02 14.71 -6.01
N ALA A 417 9.99 13.60 -6.72
CA ALA A 417 10.90 12.48 -6.52
C ALA A 417 12.20 12.75 -7.30
N GLU A 418 13.33 12.79 -6.60
CA GLU A 418 14.64 13.09 -7.19
C GLU A 418 15.51 11.83 -7.33
N PHE A 419 15.33 10.84 -6.47
CA PHE A 419 16.15 9.64 -6.37
C PHE A 419 15.30 8.38 -6.45
N LEU A 420 15.81 7.29 -7.03
CA LEU A 420 15.09 6.02 -7.18
C LEU A 420 14.77 5.32 -5.86
N VAL A 421 15.47 5.66 -4.78
CA VAL A 421 15.10 5.19 -3.44
C VAL A 421 14.39 6.33 -2.73
N PRO A 422 13.09 6.21 -2.37
CA PRO A 422 12.34 7.29 -1.76
C PRO A 422 12.78 7.58 -0.31
N ALA A 423 12.38 8.74 0.19
CA ALA A 423 12.67 9.16 1.55
C ALA A 423 12.10 8.16 2.58
N GLY A 424 12.85 7.91 3.65
CA GLY A 424 12.48 6.96 4.70
C GLY A 424 12.85 5.50 4.41
N VAL A 425 13.42 5.22 3.24
CA VAL A 425 13.89 3.90 2.81
C VAL A 425 15.41 3.83 2.93
N ALA A 426 15.97 2.71 3.38
CA ALA A 426 17.42 2.50 3.45
C ALA A 426 18.06 2.65 2.06
N GLY A 427 19.19 3.34 2.00
CA GLY A 427 19.84 3.69 0.72
C GLY A 427 19.35 5.00 0.09
N HIS A 428 18.38 5.71 0.72
CA HIS A 428 17.96 7.03 0.24
C HIS A 428 19.08 8.08 0.35
N LYS A 429 19.22 8.89 -0.69
CA LYS A 429 20.21 9.98 -0.73
C LYS A 429 19.51 11.34 -0.79
N ALA A 430 19.33 11.96 0.37
CA ALA A 430 18.54 13.19 0.54
C ALA A 430 19.16 14.43 -0.14
N ASP A 431 20.48 14.44 -0.38
CA ASP A 431 21.22 15.52 -1.03
C ASP A 431 21.35 15.34 -2.55
N PHE A 432 20.76 14.27 -3.10
CA PHE A 432 20.79 14.04 -4.55
C PHE A 432 19.81 14.99 -5.26
N VAL A 433 20.31 15.63 -6.31
CA VAL A 433 19.51 16.48 -7.20
C VAL A 433 19.59 15.91 -8.61
N SER A 434 18.44 15.55 -9.16
CA SER A 434 18.35 15.02 -10.52
C SER A 434 18.74 16.06 -11.56
N ASN A 435 19.48 15.65 -12.57
CA ASN A 435 19.83 16.50 -13.72
C ASN A 435 18.68 16.59 -14.75
N ILE A 436 17.56 15.88 -14.52
CA ILE A 436 16.35 15.92 -15.35
C ILE A 436 15.32 16.82 -14.67
N SER A 437 15.41 18.13 -14.90
CA SER A 437 14.47 19.12 -14.36
C SER A 437 13.57 19.69 -15.45
N TYR A 438 12.43 20.28 -15.07
CA TYR A 438 11.52 20.94 -16.01
C TYR A 438 12.21 22.07 -16.77
N ASN A 439 12.42 21.88 -18.07
CA ASN A 439 13.04 22.86 -18.96
C ASN A 439 12.60 22.59 -20.42
N PRO A 440 11.45 23.11 -20.85
CA PRO A 440 10.95 22.92 -22.23
C PRO A 440 11.87 23.50 -23.29
N ALA A 441 12.63 24.58 -22.96
CA ALA A 441 13.56 25.18 -23.91
C ALA A 441 14.74 24.22 -24.21
N LEU A 442 15.33 23.64 -23.16
CA LEU A 442 16.40 22.66 -23.33
C LEU A 442 15.88 21.35 -23.97
N ALA A 443 14.64 20.94 -23.65
CA ALA A 443 14.00 19.80 -24.30
C ALA A 443 13.86 20.01 -25.82
N ASN A 444 13.42 21.20 -26.26
CA ASN A 444 13.35 21.55 -27.67
C ASN A 444 14.74 21.51 -28.33
N ALA A 445 15.74 22.13 -27.69
CA ALA A 445 17.13 22.16 -28.23
C ALA A 445 17.71 20.73 -28.36
N LEU A 446 17.41 19.86 -27.40
CA LEU A 446 17.81 18.46 -27.43
C LEU A 446 17.15 17.70 -28.60
N LEU A 447 15.85 17.88 -28.81
CA LEU A 447 15.13 17.29 -29.93
C LEU A 447 15.66 17.76 -31.28
N ASP A 448 15.94 19.10 -31.42
CA ASP A 448 16.51 19.67 -32.62
C ASP A 448 17.90 19.09 -32.93
N LYS A 449 18.76 18.97 -31.91
CA LYS A 449 20.11 18.41 -32.01
C LYS A 449 20.08 16.96 -32.53
N PHE A 450 19.09 16.17 -32.11
CA PHE A 450 18.98 14.77 -32.50
C PHE A 450 18.06 14.53 -33.71
N GLY A 451 17.69 15.58 -34.45
CA GLY A 451 17.04 15.49 -35.75
C GLY A 451 15.54 15.31 -35.73
N TYR A 452 14.87 15.54 -34.60
CA TYR A 452 13.39 15.54 -34.49
C TYR A 452 12.83 16.86 -35.07
N LYS A 453 12.77 16.97 -36.38
CA LYS A 453 12.32 18.19 -37.09
C LYS A 453 10.81 18.29 -37.12
N LYS A 454 10.28 19.52 -37.11
CA LYS A 454 8.84 19.78 -37.28
C LYS A 454 8.41 19.53 -38.73
N GLY A 455 7.28 18.81 -38.86
CA GLY A 455 6.60 18.62 -40.14
C GLY A 455 5.74 19.83 -40.54
N ALA A 456 5.02 19.68 -41.64
CA ALA A 456 4.11 20.71 -42.16
C ALA A 456 2.93 21.02 -41.19
N ASP A 457 2.57 20.06 -40.34
CA ASP A 457 1.54 20.18 -39.30
C ASP A 457 2.04 20.85 -38.02
N GLY A 458 3.31 21.28 -37.97
CA GLY A 458 3.93 21.93 -36.83
C GLY A 458 4.43 21.00 -35.75
N PHE A 459 4.14 19.69 -35.82
CA PHE A 459 4.61 18.69 -34.88
C PHE A 459 5.90 18.00 -35.35
N ARG A 460 6.65 17.49 -34.38
CA ARG A 460 7.92 16.79 -34.66
C ARG A 460 7.69 15.41 -35.26
N ASN A 461 8.61 15.03 -36.13
CA ASN A 461 8.75 13.70 -36.70
C ASN A 461 10.04 13.05 -36.17
N THR A 462 10.16 11.74 -36.29
CA THR A 462 11.40 11.01 -35.99
C THR A 462 12.55 11.50 -36.86
N PRO A 463 13.82 11.24 -36.53
CA PRO A 463 14.98 11.63 -37.37
C PRO A 463 14.94 11.10 -38.81
N VAL A 464 14.16 10.03 -39.06
CA VAL A 464 13.90 9.48 -40.40
C VAL A 464 12.65 10.04 -41.08
N GLY A 465 12.06 11.13 -40.51
CA GLY A 465 10.91 11.84 -41.08
C GLY A 465 9.54 11.21 -40.86
N LYS A 466 9.42 10.15 -40.03
CA LYS A 466 8.12 9.52 -39.73
C LYS A 466 7.39 10.23 -38.61
N PRO A 467 6.06 10.47 -38.70
CA PRO A 467 5.26 10.99 -37.60
C PRO A 467 5.24 9.99 -36.44
N PHE A 468 5.14 10.53 -35.20
CA PHE A 468 4.97 9.74 -33.99
C PHE A 468 4.10 10.47 -32.98
N VAL A 469 3.63 9.77 -31.98
CA VAL A 469 2.67 10.24 -30.97
C VAL A 469 3.13 9.82 -29.58
N PHE A 470 3.03 10.73 -28.61
CA PHE A 470 3.05 10.40 -27.18
C PHE A 470 1.68 9.84 -26.82
N LYS A 471 1.52 8.51 -26.94
CA LYS A 471 0.29 7.81 -26.63
C LYS A 471 0.30 7.37 -25.17
N TYR A 472 -0.45 8.12 -24.35
CA TYR A 472 -0.48 7.89 -22.91
C TYR A 472 -1.60 6.95 -22.50
N ASN A 473 -1.24 5.78 -21.98
CA ASN A 473 -2.21 4.79 -21.48
C ASN A 473 -2.59 5.10 -20.03
N SER A 474 -3.89 5.19 -19.77
CA SER A 474 -4.44 5.42 -18.44
C SER A 474 -5.86 4.86 -18.30
N THR A 475 -6.46 5.03 -17.11
CA THR A 475 -7.82 4.57 -16.85
C THR A 475 -8.87 5.66 -17.19
N PRO A 476 -10.16 5.31 -17.30
CA PRO A 476 -11.23 6.31 -17.51
C PRO A 476 -11.59 7.14 -16.27
N ALA A 477 -10.82 7.04 -15.16
CA ALA A 477 -11.06 7.79 -13.93
C ALA A 477 -11.03 9.33 -14.15
N ALA A 478 -11.80 10.08 -13.36
CA ALA A 478 -11.92 11.53 -13.51
C ALA A 478 -10.59 12.28 -13.40
N ILE A 479 -9.72 11.87 -12.45
CA ILE A 479 -8.39 12.46 -12.26
C ILE A 479 -7.49 12.30 -13.49
N GLU A 480 -7.69 11.26 -14.28
CA GLU A 480 -6.89 11.03 -15.48
C GLU A 480 -7.16 12.04 -16.60
N ARG A 481 -8.28 12.78 -16.54
CA ARG A 481 -8.54 13.89 -17.46
C ARG A 481 -7.66 15.10 -17.13
N GLU A 482 -7.43 15.37 -15.83
CA GLU A 482 -6.52 16.43 -15.40
C GLU A 482 -5.07 16.12 -15.85
N PHE A 483 -4.68 14.84 -15.81
CA PHE A 483 -3.37 14.40 -16.33
C PHE A 483 -3.30 14.51 -17.87
N ASP A 484 -4.36 14.17 -18.59
CA ASP A 484 -4.39 14.29 -20.05
C ASP A 484 -4.21 15.76 -20.48
N GLU A 485 -4.87 16.68 -19.80
CA GLU A 485 -4.74 18.13 -20.06
C GLU A 485 -3.30 18.61 -19.79
N LEU A 486 -2.72 18.21 -18.66
CA LEU A 486 -1.34 18.52 -18.29
C LEU A 486 -0.35 17.98 -19.33
N TYR A 487 -0.46 16.68 -19.67
CA TYR A 487 0.48 16.06 -20.61
C TYR A 487 0.31 16.61 -22.03
N LYS A 488 -0.93 16.83 -22.49
CA LYS A 488 -1.17 17.46 -23.79
C LYS A 488 -0.50 18.83 -23.85
N LYS A 489 -0.74 19.71 -22.88
CA LYS A 489 -0.10 21.04 -22.78
C LYS A 489 1.41 20.95 -22.82
N ASN A 490 1.99 20.00 -22.07
CA ASN A 490 3.45 19.85 -21.98
C ASN A 490 4.04 19.29 -23.28
N MET A 491 3.35 18.37 -23.96
CA MET A 491 3.78 17.84 -25.25
C MET A 491 3.65 18.89 -26.36
N ASP A 492 2.60 19.70 -26.35
CA ASP A 492 2.43 20.83 -27.28
C ASP A 492 3.61 21.83 -27.16
N ALA A 493 4.11 22.08 -25.93
CA ALA A 493 5.24 22.99 -25.69
C ALA A 493 6.55 22.51 -26.34
N ILE A 494 6.68 21.22 -26.61
CA ILE A 494 7.83 20.63 -27.33
C ILE A 494 7.44 20.09 -28.71
N SER A 495 6.24 20.43 -29.18
CA SER A 495 5.70 20.07 -30.49
C SER A 495 5.65 18.55 -30.75
N ILE A 496 5.29 17.77 -29.75
CA ILE A 496 5.01 16.33 -29.85
C ILE A 496 3.50 16.10 -29.83
N ARG A 497 2.99 15.27 -30.75
CA ARG A 497 1.56 14.90 -30.79
C ARG A 497 1.21 14.10 -29.53
N TYR A 498 0.07 14.41 -28.92
CA TYR A 498 -0.46 13.71 -27.74
C TYR A 498 -1.74 12.96 -28.07
N GLU A 499 -1.87 11.74 -27.55
CA GLU A 499 -3.08 10.94 -27.62
C GLU A 499 -3.32 10.23 -26.28
N ALA A 500 -4.53 10.34 -25.73
CA ALA A 500 -4.94 9.58 -24.55
C ALA A 500 -5.49 8.21 -24.97
N GLU A 501 -4.93 7.14 -24.43
CA GLU A 501 -5.44 5.78 -24.57
C GLU A 501 -6.09 5.35 -23.26
N LYS A 502 -7.40 5.13 -23.25
CA LYS A 502 -8.16 4.76 -22.04
C LYS A 502 -8.53 3.29 -22.07
N GLU A 503 -8.17 2.57 -21.01
CA GLU A 503 -8.57 1.18 -20.83
C GLU A 503 -8.75 0.82 -19.34
N LYS A 504 -9.40 -0.31 -19.07
CA LYS A 504 -9.58 -0.80 -17.69
C LYS A 504 -8.22 -1.21 -17.11
N PHE A 505 -8.04 -0.92 -15.82
CA PHE A 505 -6.79 -1.20 -15.10
C PHE A 505 -6.32 -2.66 -15.27
N ALA A 506 -7.24 -3.64 -15.09
CA ALA A 506 -6.91 -5.06 -15.20
C ALA A 506 -6.42 -5.48 -16.60
N ASP A 507 -6.91 -4.84 -17.65
CA ASP A 507 -6.50 -5.13 -19.03
C ASP A 507 -5.16 -4.47 -19.33
N ALA A 508 -4.95 -3.25 -18.83
CA ALA A 508 -3.66 -2.58 -18.90
C ALA A 508 -2.55 -3.39 -18.24
N ILE A 509 -2.77 -3.93 -17.03
CA ILE A 509 -1.78 -4.78 -16.34
C ILE A 509 -1.39 -6.01 -17.18
N LYS A 510 -2.34 -6.67 -17.85
CA LYS A 510 -2.04 -7.82 -18.73
C LYS A 510 -1.16 -7.43 -19.92
N ARG A 511 -1.41 -6.25 -20.52
CA ARG A 511 -0.59 -5.72 -21.63
C ARG A 511 0.78 -5.28 -21.16
N GLU A 512 0.85 -4.64 -20.01
CA GLU A 512 2.07 -4.19 -19.34
C GLU A 512 3.04 -5.36 -19.09
N LYS A 513 2.54 -6.46 -18.51
CA LYS A 513 3.30 -7.70 -18.32
C LYS A 513 3.86 -8.30 -19.61
N ARG A 514 3.27 -7.97 -20.75
CA ARG A 514 3.72 -8.41 -22.10
C ARG A 514 4.52 -7.35 -22.84
N CYS A 515 4.91 -6.25 -22.18
CA CYS A 515 5.61 -5.14 -22.81
C CYS A 515 4.85 -4.51 -24.01
N GLN A 516 3.54 -4.35 -23.90
CA GLN A 516 2.67 -3.93 -25.02
C GLN A 516 2.08 -2.52 -24.84
N ILE A 517 2.53 -1.76 -23.84
CA ILE A 517 2.09 -0.37 -23.61
C ILE A 517 3.30 0.54 -23.76
N ALA A 518 3.24 1.45 -24.74
CA ALA A 518 4.36 2.33 -25.06
C ALA A 518 4.71 3.30 -23.92
N ILE A 519 3.71 3.94 -23.32
CA ILE A 519 3.89 4.92 -22.24
C ILE A 519 2.72 4.83 -21.27
N ARG A 520 3.03 4.71 -19.97
CA ARG A 520 2.03 4.69 -18.91
C ARG A 520 2.56 5.27 -17.61
N GLY A 521 1.65 5.80 -16.78
CA GLY A 521 1.91 6.16 -15.40
C GLY A 521 1.81 4.95 -14.49
N ALA A 522 2.79 4.82 -13.59
CA ALA A 522 2.83 3.78 -12.56
C ALA A 522 3.24 4.37 -11.20
N ALA A 523 3.04 3.60 -10.15
CA ALA A 523 3.51 3.91 -8.80
C ALA A 523 4.05 2.65 -8.15
N TRP A 524 5.02 2.81 -7.24
CA TRP A 524 5.51 1.74 -6.38
C TRP A 524 5.60 2.22 -4.95
N ILE A 525 4.98 1.46 -4.04
CA ILE A 525 5.06 1.66 -2.59
C ILE A 525 5.97 0.56 -2.04
N ALA A 526 6.80 0.88 -1.07
CA ALA A 526 7.71 -0.08 -0.46
C ALA A 526 6.96 -1.27 0.15
N ASP A 527 7.27 -2.48 -0.31
CA ASP A 527 6.88 -3.73 0.36
C ASP A 527 7.73 -3.93 1.61
N TYR A 528 8.96 -3.44 1.57
CA TYR A 528 9.91 -3.37 2.69
C TYR A 528 10.83 -2.13 2.52
N PRO A 529 11.35 -1.56 3.62
CA PRO A 529 12.00 -0.25 3.60
C PRO A 529 13.48 -0.31 3.18
N ASP A 530 13.77 -0.93 2.04
CA ASP A 530 15.11 -1.06 1.47
C ASP A 530 15.12 -0.65 -0.01
N GLY A 531 16.21 -0.02 -0.45
CA GLY A 531 16.38 0.43 -1.82
C GLY A 531 16.32 -0.68 -2.87
N ASP A 532 16.64 -1.91 -2.49
CA ASP A 532 16.47 -3.09 -3.34
C ASP A 532 15.03 -3.22 -3.88
N ASN A 533 14.02 -2.93 -3.03
CA ASN A 533 12.60 -2.98 -3.39
C ASN A 533 12.23 -2.02 -4.54
N PHE A 534 13.03 -1.02 -4.78
CA PHE A 534 12.84 -0.03 -5.83
C PHE A 534 13.77 -0.26 -7.03
N MET A 535 15.03 -0.63 -6.79
CA MET A 535 15.99 -0.90 -7.85
C MET A 535 15.61 -2.13 -8.70
N GLN A 536 14.98 -3.13 -8.08
CA GLN A 536 14.49 -4.34 -8.76
C GLN A 536 13.46 -4.06 -9.88
N LEU A 537 12.80 -2.88 -9.84
CA LEU A 537 11.84 -2.46 -10.88
C LEU A 537 12.48 -2.17 -12.24
N LEU A 538 13.80 -2.02 -12.26
CA LEU A 538 14.60 -1.76 -13.45
C LEU A 538 15.52 -2.96 -13.83
N TYR A 539 15.49 -4.02 -13.03
CA TYR A 539 16.27 -5.23 -13.29
C TYR A 539 15.68 -6.04 -14.44
N SER A 540 16.47 -6.39 -15.45
CA SER A 540 15.96 -7.00 -16.68
C SER A 540 15.32 -8.38 -16.47
N LYS A 541 15.77 -9.14 -15.47
CA LYS A 541 15.20 -10.45 -15.15
C LYS A 541 13.79 -10.39 -14.55
N ASN A 542 13.36 -9.18 -14.13
CA ASN A 542 12.01 -8.94 -13.64
C ASN A 542 11.04 -8.43 -14.74
N ILE A 543 11.45 -8.48 -16.01
CA ILE A 543 10.56 -8.17 -17.14
C ILE A 543 9.39 -9.16 -17.16
N GLY A 544 8.18 -8.62 -17.30
CA GLY A 544 6.94 -9.41 -17.22
C GLY A 544 6.40 -9.57 -15.80
N GLU A 545 7.17 -9.15 -14.78
CA GLU A 545 6.78 -9.11 -13.37
C GLU A 545 6.71 -7.67 -12.86
N SER A 546 7.74 -7.17 -12.18
CA SER A 546 7.77 -5.81 -11.61
C SER A 546 8.41 -4.76 -12.53
N ASN A 547 9.21 -5.15 -13.50
CA ASN A 547 9.80 -4.26 -14.48
C ASN A 547 8.82 -3.97 -15.63
N ASN A 548 7.89 -3.05 -15.37
CA ASN A 548 6.78 -2.73 -16.26
C ASN A 548 7.20 -2.05 -17.59
N GLY A 549 8.27 -1.25 -17.55
CA GLY A 549 8.83 -0.62 -18.75
C GLY A 549 9.68 -1.55 -19.60
N CYS A 550 9.88 -2.78 -19.15
CA CYS A 550 10.73 -3.80 -19.78
C CYS A 550 12.15 -3.30 -20.05
N TYR A 551 12.65 -2.42 -19.18
CA TYR A 551 14.01 -1.87 -19.27
C TYR A 551 15.04 -2.99 -19.22
N ASN A 552 16.04 -2.90 -20.08
CA ASN A 552 17.09 -3.90 -20.21
C ASN A 552 18.43 -3.21 -20.40
N SER A 553 19.26 -3.24 -19.37
CA SER A 553 20.59 -2.64 -19.35
C SER A 553 21.57 -3.54 -18.60
N ALA A 554 22.51 -4.13 -19.30
CA ALA A 554 23.53 -5.00 -18.72
C ALA A 554 24.38 -4.27 -17.66
N VAL A 555 24.55 -2.93 -17.78
CA VAL A 555 25.26 -2.12 -16.79
C VAL A 555 24.44 -2.01 -15.50
N PHE A 556 23.14 -1.70 -15.61
CA PHE A 556 22.24 -1.63 -14.46
C PHE A 556 22.13 -2.99 -13.78
N ASP A 557 21.93 -4.06 -14.54
CA ASP A 557 21.79 -5.43 -14.03
C ASP A 557 23.01 -5.85 -13.21
N LYS A 558 24.21 -5.58 -13.73
CA LYS A 558 25.46 -5.89 -13.02
C LYS A 558 25.57 -5.14 -11.69
N LEU A 559 25.22 -3.85 -11.66
CA LEU A 559 25.23 -3.04 -10.43
C LEU A 559 24.21 -3.56 -9.43
N TYR A 560 23.01 -3.90 -9.89
CA TYR A 560 21.95 -4.50 -9.08
C TYR A 560 22.40 -5.84 -8.46
N GLU A 561 22.92 -6.75 -9.27
CA GLU A 561 23.40 -8.05 -8.80
C GLU A 561 24.55 -7.91 -7.78
N GLN A 562 25.42 -6.92 -7.95
CA GLN A 562 26.46 -6.62 -6.95
C GLN A 562 25.88 -6.07 -5.64
N SER A 563 24.90 -5.17 -5.72
CA SER A 563 24.28 -4.58 -4.53
C SER A 563 23.51 -5.61 -3.71
N ALA A 564 22.87 -6.59 -4.37
CA ALA A 564 22.12 -7.66 -3.71
C ALA A 564 23.00 -8.61 -2.84
N LEU A 565 24.31 -8.60 -3.04
CA LEU A 565 25.26 -9.40 -2.26
C LEU A 565 25.82 -8.65 -1.05
N LEU A 566 25.48 -7.37 -0.86
CA LEU A 566 26.02 -6.53 0.21
C LEU A 566 24.96 -6.28 1.29
N PRO A 567 25.36 -6.23 2.56
CA PRO A 567 24.51 -5.74 3.63
C PRO A 567 24.21 -4.24 3.43
N ASP A 568 23.22 -3.73 4.15
CA ASP A 568 22.96 -2.30 4.23
C ASP A 568 24.20 -1.52 4.66
N GLY A 569 24.48 -0.40 4.01
CA GLY A 569 25.62 0.43 4.33
C GLY A 569 26.25 1.16 3.13
N PRO A 570 27.33 1.93 3.41
CA PRO A 570 27.92 2.87 2.44
C PRO A 570 28.40 2.24 1.13
N GLU A 571 28.81 0.97 1.12
CA GLU A 571 29.26 0.30 -0.10
C GLU A 571 28.10 -0.03 -1.02
N ARG A 572 26.96 -0.48 -0.46
CA ARG A 572 25.73 -0.72 -1.20
C ARG A 572 25.13 0.60 -1.69
N ASP A 573 25.16 1.64 -0.87
CA ASP A 573 24.67 3.00 -1.24
C ASP A 573 25.42 3.58 -2.44
N LYS A 574 26.72 3.31 -2.58
CA LYS A 574 27.49 3.69 -3.78
C LYS A 574 26.97 3.01 -5.03
N LEU A 575 26.62 1.73 -4.95
CA LEU A 575 26.03 0.99 -6.07
C LEU A 575 24.65 1.55 -6.45
N TYR A 576 23.82 1.91 -5.47
CA TYR A 576 22.55 2.57 -5.71
C TYR A 576 22.74 3.94 -6.41
N LEU A 577 23.74 4.69 -6.03
CA LEU A 577 24.08 5.95 -6.72
C LEU A 577 24.55 5.72 -8.16
N GLU A 578 25.33 4.68 -8.43
CA GLU A 578 25.74 4.34 -9.80
C GLU A 578 24.54 3.85 -10.64
N MET A 579 23.63 3.07 -10.05
CA MET A 579 22.36 2.71 -10.71
C MET A 579 21.49 3.92 -11.02
N GLN A 580 21.41 4.91 -10.12
CA GLN A 580 20.73 6.18 -10.37
C GLN A 580 21.35 6.95 -11.55
N LYS A 581 22.67 7.00 -11.63
CA LYS A 581 23.37 7.65 -12.76
C LYS A 581 23.08 6.94 -14.08
N GLN A 582 23.08 5.60 -14.07
CA GLN A 582 22.74 4.81 -15.26
C GLN A 582 21.28 5.02 -15.67
N PHE A 583 20.37 5.05 -14.69
CA PHE A 583 18.96 5.40 -14.92
C PHE A 583 18.80 6.78 -15.57
N GLU A 584 19.49 7.81 -15.06
CA GLU A 584 19.44 9.14 -15.66
C GLU A 584 20.08 9.16 -17.07
N ALA A 585 21.17 8.41 -17.28
CA ALA A 585 21.80 8.32 -18.60
C ALA A 585 20.84 7.73 -19.65
N ASP A 586 20.16 6.66 -19.33
CA ASP A 586 19.25 5.95 -20.25
C ASP A 586 17.84 6.56 -20.28
N THR A 587 17.43 7.21 -19.20
CA THR A 587 16.11 7.80 -19.00
C THR A 587 14.96 6.84 -19.38
N PRO A 588 14.90 5.62 -18.80
CA PRO A 588 13.80 4.67 -19.11
C PRO A 588 12.46 5.14 -18.56
N TRP A 589 12.49 6.04 -17.56
CA TRP A 589 11.30 6.65 -16.95
C TRP A 589 11.46 8.17 -16.85
N ALA A 590 10.33 8.86 -16.81
CA ALA A 590 10.22 10.20 -16.24
C ALA A 590 9.76 10.03 -14.78
N LEU A 591 10.72 10.03 -13.82
CA LEU A 591 10.43 10.00 -12.39
C LEU A 591 9.55 11.20 -12.02
N ALA A 592 8.57 11.02 -11.13
CA ALA A 592 7.55 12.03 -10.92
C ALA A 592 7.53 12.58 -9.50
N ILE A 593 6.73 12.01 -8.62
CA ILE A 593 6.45 12.58 -7.31
C ILE A 593 6.39 11.49 -6.23
N THR A 594 6.58 11.92 -4.98
CA THR A 594 6.23 11.19 -3.76
C THR A 594 5.06 11.90 -3.10
N ARG A 595 4.03 11.16 -2.71
CA ARG A 595 2.81 11.72 -2.12
C ARG A 595 2.92 11.84 -0.61
N TYR A 596 2.24 12.84 -0.04
CA TYR A 596 2.01 12.90 1.39
C TYR A 596 0.77 12.09 1.76
N ARG A 597 0.90 11.34 2.84
CA ARG A 597 -0.22 10.80 3.60
C ARG A 597 -0.54 11.74 4.75
N ASN A 598 -1.81 12.13 4.87
CA ASN A 598 -2.28 13.01 5.93
C ASN A 598 -3.26 12.25 6.82
N GLN A 599 -2.81 11.85 8.00
CA GLN A 599 -3.68 11.21 8.99
C GLN A 599 -4.27 12.25 9.91
N MET A 600 -5.58 12.38 9.91
CA MET A 600 -6.34 13.18 10.87
C MET A 600 -6.71 12.32 12.07
N ILE A 601 -6.50 12.83 13.26
CA ILE A 601 -6.54 12.05 14.49
C ILE A 601 -7.23 12.88 15.56
N TYR A 602 -8.28 12.34 16.16
CA TYR A 602 -8.95 12.97 17.29
C TYR A 602 -8.10 12.92 18.57
N PRO A 603 -8.27 13.87 19.53
CA PRO A 603 -7.42 14.01 20.72
C PRO A 603 -7.53 12.86 21.71
N TRP A 604 -8.60 12.06 21.66
CA TRP A 604 -8.73 10.86 22.50
C TRP A 604 -7.89 9.68 22.04
N VAL A 605 -7.33 9.72 20.82
CA VAL A 605 -6.39 8.70 20.32
C VAL A 605 -4.99 9.07 20.78
N ILE A 606 -4.41 8.27 21.68
CA ILE A 606 -3.18 8.56 22.40
C ILE A 606 -2.05 7.70 21.88
N GLY A 607 -0.90 8.32 21.54
CA GLY A 607 0.29 7.59 21.09
C GLY A 607 0.24 7.09 19.66
N TYR A 608 -0.78 7.47 18.88
CA TYR A 608 -0.85 7.11 17.47
C TYR A 608 0.24 7.80 16.65
N LYS A 609 0.99 7.02 15.91
CA LYS A 609 1.90 7.46 14.87
C LYS A 609 1.77 6.53 13.68
N LYS A 610 1.53 7.08 12.48
CA LYS A 610 1.55 6.29 11.25
C LYS A 610 2.97 5.85 10.96
N HIS A 611 3.16 4.54 10.87
CA HIS A 611 4.43 3.95 10.48
C HIS A 611 4.50 3.79 8.96
N PRO A 612 5.65 3.97 8.31
CA PRO A 612 5.76 3.87 6.85
C PRO A 612 5.44 2.49 6.29
N VAL A 613 5.79 1.41 6.98
CA VAL A 613 5.63 0.03 6.50
C VAL A 613 4.87 -0.91 7.45
N LEU A 614 4.81 -0.60 8.76
CA LEU A 614 4.01 -1.37 9.71
C LEU A 614 2.52 -1.13 9.42
N LEU A 615 1.72 -2.19 9.42
CA LEU A 615 0.32 -2.11 8.99
C LEU A 615 -0.66 -2.04 10.15
N SER A 616 -0.39 -2.68 11.28
CA SER A 616 -1.30 -2.79 12.43
C SER A 616 -0.92 -1.88 13.60
N GLU A 617 -0.96 -0.54 13.40
CA GLU A 617 -0.53 0.43 14.42
C GLU A 617 -1.36 0.38 15.70
N TRP A 618 -2.60 -0.10 15.69
CA TRP A 618 -3.48 -0.18 16.87
C TRP A 618 -2.94 -1.06 18.01
N MET A 619 -1.91 -1.84 17.76
CA MET A 619 -1.18 -2.54 18.81
C MET A 619 -0.38 -1.59 19.72
N TYR A 620 -0.04 -0.39 19.22
CA TYR A 620 0.95 0.51 19.80
C TYR A 620 0.37 1.79 20.38
N PHE A 621 -0.92 2.06 20.19
CA PHE A 621 -1.59 3.25 20.72
C PHE A 621 -2.78 2.90 21.61
N ASP A 622 -3.35 3.90 22.30
CA ASP A 622 -4.46 3.77 23.23
C ASP A 622 -5.60 4.72 22.85
N VAL A 623 -6.78 4.50 23.42
CA VAL A 623 -7.95 5.38 23.33
C VAL A 623 -8.37 5.77 24.74
N ASN A 624 -8.47 7.09 25.00
CA ASN A 624 -8.91 7.61 26.28
C ASN A 624 -10.44 7.58 26.39
N MET A 625 -10.96 6.75 27.27
CA MET A 625 -12.40 6.62 27.56
C MET A 625 -12.86 7.47 28.76
N ALA A 626 -11.97 8.25 29.40
CA ALA A 626 -12.19 8.83 30.73
C ALA A 626 -13.33 9.85 30.84
N ASN A 627 -14.03 10.23 29.77
CA ASN A 627 -15.17 11.16 29.82
C ASN A 627 -16.47 10.61 29.23
N SER A 628 -16.57 9.32 28.95
CA SER A 628 -17.78 8.73 28.37
C SER A 628 -18.92 8.50 29.38
N GLY A 629 -18.74 8.82 30.65
CA GLY A 629 -19.67 8.44 31.73
C GLY A 629 -20.09 9.50 32.72
N LYS A 630 -19.80 10.79 32.51
CA LYS A 630 -20.29 11.85 33.40
C LYS A 630 -21.20 12.86 32.69
N GLY A 631 -22.32 12.38 32.25
CA GLY A 631 -23.49 13.13 31.88
C GLY A 631 -24.67 12.47 32.55
N LYS A 632 -24.83 12.73 33.84
CA LYS A 632 -26.12 12.69 34.52
C LYS A 632 -26.55 14.11 34.80
#